data_53cecdfbe842fdbddac914b072a609d1
#
_entry.id   53cecdfbe842fdbddac914b072a609d1
#
_cell.length_a   1.000
_cell.length_b   1.000
_cell.length_c   1.000
_cell.angle_alpha   90.00
_cell.angle_beta   90.00
_cell.angle_gamma   90.00
#
_symmetry.space_group_name_H-M   'P 1'
#
loop_
_entity.id
_entity.type
_entity.pdbx_description
1 polymer ?
#
loop_
_entity_poly.entity_id
_entity_poly.type
_entity_poly.pdbx_seq_one_letter_code
_entity_poly.pdbx_strand_id
1 'polypeptide(L)'
;MRAGINRQRWMALSFALGSACFLIGPFPGYAKLVGGRADAITFFVGSIFFTLGGALQSCLAFGERRAPGAGRAAWWSALVQSAGTLFFNVTTFRAVDTALSNPDYNRLVWRPDAFGSVCFLVSGAIAYHAASRRWWQPAINMLGCIFFGISAIAGYVVPSRGSMLDLAAANWNTSLGAACFLACAVPGLLPERAPERVIPASSSPALPSRDR
;
A
#
# COMPACT_ATOMS: atom_id res chain seq x y z
N MET A 1 1.08 20.50 15.03
CA MET A 1 0.63 20.47 13.63
C MET A 1 1.74 20.12 12.63
N ARG A 2 2.87 20.84 12.56
CA ARG A 2 3.96 20.55 11.58
C ARG A 2 4.55 19.13 11.63
N ALA A 3 4.69 18.53 12.82
CA ALA A 3 5.24 17.16 12.96
C ALA A 3 4.31 16.05 12.41
N GLY A 4 2.99 16.23 12.50
CA GLY A 4 2.01 15.28 11.94
C GLY A 4 1.98 15.30 10.42
N ILE A 5 2.01 16.49 9.81
CA ILE A 5 2.07 16.67 8.36
C ILE A 5 3.34 16.03 7.79
N ASN A 6 4.45 16.16 8.49
CA ASN A 6 5.72 15.57 8.07
C ASN A 6 5.66 14.04 8.08
N ARG A 7 5.09 13.41 9.12
CA ARG A 7 4.92 11.94 9.21
C ARG A 7 4.01 11.40 8.10
N GLN A 8 2.92 12.09 7.80
CA GLN A 8 1.99 11.69 6.74
C GLN A 8 2.66 11.72 5.36
N ARG A 9 3.48 12.73 5.07
CA ARG A 9 4.26 12.80 3.83
C ARG A 9 5.31 11.70 3.74
N TRP A 10 6.03 11.40 4.83
CA TRP A 10 7.00 10.31 4.85
C TRP A 10 6.33 8.94 4.67
N MET A 11 5.16 8.72 5.27
CA MET A 11 4.34 7.53 5.04
C MET A 11 3.97 7.40 3.56
N ALA A 12 3.42 8.46 2.97
CA ALA A 12 3.03 8.47 1.56
C ALA A 12 4.23 8.26 0.62
N LEU A 13 5.37 8.90 0.90
CA LEU A 13 6.60 8.72 0.13
C LEU A 13 7.11 7.28 0.22
N SER A 14 7.10 6.68 1.40
CA SER A 14 7.51 5.30 1.60
C SER A 14 6.62 4.34 0.81
N PHE A 15 5.30 4.49 0.89
CA PHE A 15 4.38 3.68 0.07
C PHE A 15 4.58 3.91 -1.43
N ALA A 16 4.81 5.15 -1.87
CA ALA A 16 5.03 5.46 -3.28
C ALA A 16 6.32 4.81 -3.81
N LEU A 17 7.42 4.89 -3.07
CA LEU A 17 8.69 4.26 -3.45
C LEU A 17 8.59 2.74 -3.45
N GLY A 18 7.96 2.16 -2.43
CA GLY A 18 7.68 0.72 -2.39
C GLY A 18 6.83 0.27 -3.57
N SER A 19 5.75 1.00 -3.86
CA SER A 19 4.89 0.72 -5.00
C SER A 19 5.63 0.85 -6.34
N ALA A 20 6.51 1.83 -6.51
CA ALA A 20 7.30 1.97 -7.73
C ALA A 20 8.21 0.76 -7.98
N CYS A 21 8.86 0.22 -6.94
CA CYS A 21 9.66 -0.99 -7.03
C CYS A 21 8.81 -2.20 -7.46
N PHE A 22 7.64 -2.41 -6.84
CA PHE A 22 6.73 -3.52 -7.17
C PHE A 22 5.97 -3.32 -8.47
N LEU A 23 5.91 -2.10 -9.00
CA LEU A 23 5.36 -1.81 -10.32
C LEU A 23 6.35 -2.16 -11.43
N ILE A 24 7.64 -1.85 -11.23
CA ILE A 24 8.69 -1.99 -12.25
C ILE A 24 9.24 -3.42 -12.29
N GLY A 25 9.47 -4.05 -11.13
CA GLY A 25 10.09 -5.38 -11.02
C GLY A 25 9.42 -6.45 -11.90
N PRO A 26 8.08 -6.61 -11.87
CA PRO A 26 7.42 -7.64 -12.66
C PRO A 26 7.40 -7.39 -14.16
N PHE A 27 7.84 -6.22 -14.64
CA PHE A 27 7.77 -5.88 -16.07
C PHE A 27 8.64 -6.82 -16.91
N PRO A 28 8.09 -7.39 -18.03
CA PRO A 28 8.76 -8.42 -18.82
C PRO A 28 10.03 -7.95 -19.42
N GLY A 29 10.82 -7.25 -19.22
CA GLY A 29 12.12 -6.77 -19.74
C GLY A 29 13.05 -6.34 -18.63
N TYR A 30 12.49 -6.03 -17.44
CA TYR A 30 13.30 -5.50 -16.36
C TYR A 30 14.33 -6.50 -15.84
N ALA A 31 13.91 -7.72 -15.52
CA ALA A 31 14.83 -8.79 -15.12
C ALA A 31 15.86 -9.15 -16.21
N LYS A 32 15.51 -9.01 -17.50
CA LYS A 32 16.45 -9.19 -18.61
C LYS A 32 17.49 -8.07 -18.68
N LEU A 33 17.08 -6.86 -18.31
CA LEU A 33 17.95 -5.67 -18.34
C LEU A 33 18.94 -5.66 -17.16
N VAL A 34 18.46 -5.94 -15.94
CA VAL A 34 19.26 -5.77 -14.72
C VAL A 34 19.80 -7.10 -14.16
N GLY A 35 19.29 -8.23 -14.63
CA GLY A 35 19.57 -9.57 -14.12
C GLY A 35 18.64 -9.96 -12.95
N GLY A 36 18.36 -11.28 -12.83
CA GLY A 36 17.37 -11.76 -11.86
C GLY A 36 17.67 -11.42 -10.39
N ARG A 37 18.96 -11.39 -10.01
CA ARG A 37 19.34 -11.00 -8.64
C ARG A 37 19.07 -9.52 -8.35
N ALA A 38 19.38 -8.62 -9.30
CA ALA A 38 19.12 -7.20 -9.13
C ALA A 38 17.62 -6.90 -9.14
N ASP A 39 16.85 -7.63 -9.95
CA ASP A 39 15.39 -7.58 -9.92
C ASP A 39 14.85 -8.00 -8.54
N ALA A 40 15.28 -9.13 -7.99
CA ALA A 40 14.90 -9.56 -6.64
C ALA A 40 15.30 -8.53 -5.56
N ILE A 41 16.45 -7.87 -5.68
CA ILE A 41 16.85 -6.77 -4.78
C ILE A 41 15.89 -5.58 -4.92
N THR A 42 15.40 -5.27 -6.12
CA THR A 42 14.40 -4.20 -6.33
C THR A 42 13.12 -4.48 -5.53
N PHE A 43 12.61 -5.72 -5.58
CA PHE A 43 11.48 -6.13 -4.75
C PHE A 43 11.78 -6.04 -3.25
N PHE A 44 12.98 -6.47 -2.83
CA PHE A 44 13.36 -6.39 -1.42
C PHE A 44 13.43 -4.95 -0.92
N VAL A 45 14.05 -4.04 -1.67
CA VAL A 45 14.07 -2.60 -1.34
C VAL A 45 12.65 -2.04 -1.28
N GLY A 46 11.80 -2.40 -2.23
CA GLY A 46 10.39 -2.01 -2.23
C GLY A 46 9.65 -2.49 -0.98
N SER A 47 9.89 -3.73 -0.53
CA SER A 47 9.25 -4.27 0.67
C SER A 47 9.69 -3.56 1.96
N ILE A 48 10.94 -3.12 2.04
CA ILE A 48 11.43 -2.29 3.17
C ILE A 48 10.68 -0.95 3.20
N PHE A 49 10.49 -0.31 2.04
CA PHE A 49 9.70 0.93 1.98
C PHE A 49 8.25 0.70 2.36
N PHE A 50 7.61 -0.40 1.93
CA PHE A 50 6.27 -0.76 2.39
C PHE A 50 6.21 -0.94 3.91
N THR A 51 7.21 -1.57 4.51
CA THR A 51 7.29 -1.76 5.97
C THR A 51 7.43 -0.43 6.69
N LEU A 52 8.27 0.47 6.20
CA LEU A 52 8.41 1.82 6.76
C LEU A 52 7.09 2.60 6.65
N GLY A 53 6.43 2.55 5.50
CA GLY A 53 5.11 3.15 5.29
C GLY A 53 4.07 2.60 6.24
N GLY A 54 3.99 1.27 6.39
CA GLY A 54 3.07 0.58 7.30
C GLY A 54 3.31 0.91 8.76
N ALA A 55 4.58 0.98 9.20
CA ALA A 55 4.94 1.40 10.55
C ALA A 55 4.49 2.84 10.84
N LEU A 56 4.76 3.77 9.92
CA LEU A 56 4.31 5.17 10.04
C LEU A 56 2.78 5.28 10.06
N GLN A 57 2.09 4.52 9.21
CA GLN A 57 0.63 4.46 9.18
C GLN A 57 0.07 3.93 10.51
N SER A 58 0.64 2.85 11.04
CA SER A 58 0.23 2.28 12.33
C SER A 58 0.45 3.27 13.48
N CYS A 59 1.56 4.01 13.49
CA CYS A 59 1.81 5.06 14.47
C CYS A 59 0.80 6.20 14.40
N LEU A 60 0.43 6.65 13.19
CA LEU A 60 -0.59 7.68 12.98
C LEU A 60 -1.96 7.20 13.45
N ALA A 61 -2.39 6.02 13.01
CA ALA A 61 -3.67 5.42 13.37
C ALA A 61 -3.77 5.12 14.89
N PHE A 62 -2.65 4.76 15.54
CA PHE A 62 -2.60 4.61 16.99
C PHE A 62 -2.91 5.90 17.74
N GLY A 63 -2.42 7.03 17.24
CA GLY A 63 -2.74 8.35 17.79
C GLY A 63 -4.23 8.69 17.68
N GLU A 64 -4.86 8.31 16.58
CA GLU A 64 -6.25 8.62 16.25
C GLU A 64 -7.28 7.63 16.85
N ARG A 65 -6.84 6.46 17.35
CA ARG A 65 -7.73 5.39 17.83
C ARG A 65 -8.68 5.77 18.96
N ARG A 66 -8.38 6.87 19.68
CA ARG A 66 -9.19 7.38 20.79
C ARG A 66 -10.32 8.30 20.34
N ALA A 67 -10.33 8.69 19.06
CA ALA A 67 -11.41 9.49 18.51
C ALA A 67 -12.71 8.68 18.43
N PRO A 68 -13.87 9.22 18.78
CA PRO A 68 -15.15 8.51 18.70
C PRO A 68 -15.44 8.07 17.26
N GLY A 69 -15.69 6.78 17.05
CA GLY A 69 -16.30 6.23 15.84
C GLY A 69 -15.39 5.60 14.80
N ALA A 70 -14.19 6.12 14.48
CA ALA A 70 -13.41 5.63 13.35
C ALA A 70 -12.02 5.05 13.70
N GLY A 71 -11.46 5.44 14.84
CA GLY A 71 -10.04 5.18 15.14
C GLY A 71 -9.64 3.71 15.29
N ARG A 72 -10.53 2.85 15.78
CA ARG A 72 -10.19 1.43 16.04
C ARG A 72 -10.02 0.62 14.76
N ALA A 73 -10.92 0.78 13.79
CA ALA A 73 -10.86 0.07 12.53
C ALA A 73 -9.64 0.48 11.70
N ALA A 74 -9.35 1.78 11.61
CA ALA A 74 -8.17 2.30 10.94
C ALA A 74 -6.88 1.76 11.57
N TRP A 75 -6.82 1.69 12.90
CA TRP A 75 -5.66 1.15 13.60
C TRP A 75 -5.49 -0.35 13.36
N TRP A 76 -6.56 -1.15 13.45
CA TRP A 76 -6.47 -2.59 13.17
C TRP A 76 -6.09 -2.87 11.71
N SER A 77 -6.68 -2.13 10.76
CA SER A 77 -6.31 -2.22 9.35
C SER A 77 -4.81 -1.93 9.17
N ALA A 78 -4.30 -0.82 9.71
CA ALA A 78 -2.89 -0.45 9.61
C ALA A 78 -1.97 -1.51 10.25
N LEU A 79 -2.32 -2.05 11.41
CA LEU A 79 -1.53 -3.06 12.11
C LEU A 79 -1.45 -4.37 11.32
N VAL A 80 -2.59 -4.85 10.81
CA VAL A 80 -2.64 -6.09 9.99
C VAL A 80 -1.88 -5.89 8.69
N GLN A 81 -2.00 -4.72 8.04
CA GLN A 81 -1.23 -4.40 6.83
C GLN A 81 0.27 -4.38 7.13
N SER A 82 0.69 -3.77 8.25
CA SER A 82 2.11 -3.75 8.65
C SER A 82 2.65 -5.16 8.91
N ALA A 83 1.85 -6.05 9.52
CA ALA A 83 2.23 -7.46 9.66
C ALA A 83 2.44 -8.12 8.29
N GLY A 84 1.56 -7.83 7.32
CA GLY A 84 1.69 -8.31 5.94
C GLY A 84 3.00 -7.85 5.28
N THR A 85 3.43 -6.59 5.52
CA THR A 85 4.71 -6.10 4.96
C THR A 85 5.93 -6.84 5.51
N LEU A 86 5.88 -7.31 6.76
CA LEU A 86 6.96 -8.12 7.33
C LEU A 86 7.08 -9.49 6.63
N PHE A 87 5.95 -10.10 6.28
CA PHE A 87 5.96 -11.32 5.47
C PHE A 87 6.54 -11.06 4.08
N PHE A 88 6.22 -9.95 3.44
CA PHE A 88 6.83 -9.57 2.16
C PHE A 88 8.34 -9.29 2.28
N ASN A 89 8.83 -8.76 3.41
CA ASN A 89 10.28 -8.66 3.62
C ASN A 89 10.94 -10.04 3.63
N VAL A 90 10.32 -11.02 4.30
CA VAL A 90 10.85 -12.41 4.31
C VAL A 90 10.84 -12.99 2.90
N THR A 91 9.72 -12.88 2.19
CA THR A 91 9.56 -13.35 0.81
C THR A 91 10.62 -12.77 -0.11
N THR A 92 10.70 -11.44 -0.17
CA THR A 92 11.59 -10.75 -1.11
C THR A 92 13.06 -10.94 -0.76
N PHE A 93 13.41 -10.98 0.53
CA PHE A 93 14.76 -11.32 0.97
C PHE A 93 15.17 -12.74 0.53
N ARG A 94 14.28 -13.73 0.71
CA ARG A 94 14.56 -15.11 0.30
C ARG A 94 14.62 -15.27 -1.21
N ALA A 95 13.85 -14.49 -1.96
CA ALA A 95 13.88 -14.48 -3.41
C ALA A 95 15.19 -13.93 -4.01
N VAL A 96 16.03 -13.24 -3.24
CA VAL A 96 17.37 -12.83 -3.68
C VAL A 96 18.29 -14.04 -3.94
N ASP A 97 18.01 -15.17 -3.28
CA ASP A 97 18.65 -16.45 -3.60
C ASP A 97 17.94 -17.08 -4.81
N THR A 98 18.50 -16.87 -5.98
CA THR A 98 17.94 -17.34 -7.26
C THR A 98 18.24 -18.82 -7.54
N ALA A 99 18.94 -19.52 -6.63
CA ALA A 99 19.30 -20.93 -6.76
C ALA A 99 18.40 -21.87 -5.95
N LEU A 100 17.29 -21.36 -5.37
CA LEU A 100 16.38 -22.18 -4.57
C LEU A 100 15.75 -23.30 -5.40
N SER A 101 15.69 -24.51 -4.81
CA SER A 101 14.89 -25.59 -5.37
C SER A 101 13.39 -25.25 -5.34
N ASN A 102 12.58 -25.88 -6.17
CA ASN A 102 11.13 -25.64 -6.21
C ASN A 102 10.44 -25.86 -4.84
N PRO A 103 10.75 -26.93 -4.06
CA PRO A 103 10.20 -27.09 -2.73
C PRO A 103 10.64 -25.97 -1.76
N ASP A 104 11.90 -25.54 -1.85
CA ASP A 104 12.42 -24.48 -1.01
C ASP A 104 11.83 -23.12 -1.39
N TYR A 105 11.63 -22.85 -2.70
CA TYR A 105 10.92 -21.68 -3.17
C TYR A 105 9.52 -21.60 -2.56
N ASN A 106 8.73 -22.68 -2.65
CA ASN A 106 7.39 -22.70 -2.09
C ASN A 106 7.40 -22.53 -0.56
N ARG A 107 8.39 -23.06 0.13
CA ARG A 107 8.49 -22.97 1.59
C ARG A 107 8.97 -21.60 2.06
N LEU A 108 10.00 -21.04 1.41
CA LEU A 108 10.75 -19.88 1.90
C LEU A 108 10.31 -18.56 1.24
N VAL A 109 9.76 -18.63 0.02
CA VAL A 109 9.32 -17.46 -0.75
C VAL A 109 7.79 -17.42 -0.83
N TRP A 110 7.18 -18.44 -1.43
CA TRP A 110 5.74 -18.41 -1.69
C TRP A 110 4.87 -18.41 -0.42
N ARG A 111 5.19 -19.21 0.61
CA ARG A 111 4.38 -19.24 1.83
C ARG A 111 4.33 -17.90 2.55
N PRO A 112 5.46 -17.21 2.81
CA PRO A 112 5.39 -15.86 3.39
C PRO A 112 4.63 -14.89 2.48
N ASP A 113 4.79 -14.96 1.15
CA ASP A 113 4.05 -14.15 0.20
C ASP A 113 2.52 -14.34 0.35
N ALA A 114 2.07 -15.58 0.40
CA ALA A 114 0.67 -15.91 0.61
C ALA A 114 0.13 -15.37 1.94
N PHE A 115 0.89 -15.50 3.04
CA PHE A 115 0.49 -14.93 4.34
C PHE A 115 0.45 -13.40 4.30
N GLY A 116 1.42 -12.75 3.67
CA GLY A 116 1.44 -11.31 3.45
C GLY A 116 0.20 -10.84 2.68
N SER A 117 -0.14 -11.54 1.61
CA SER A 117 -1.32 -11.26 0.77
C SER A 117 -2.63 -11.44 1.55
N VAL A 118 -2.76 -12.47 2.39
CA VAL A 118 -3.92 -12.64 3.29
C VAL A 118 -4.02 -11.46 4.27
N CYS A 119 -2.92 -11.04 4.89
CA CYS A 119 -2.91 -9.87 5.76
C CYS A 119 -3.39 -8.62 5.02
N PHE A 120 -2.95 -8.41 3.78
CA PHE A 120 -3.38 -7.28 2.96
C PHE A 120 -4.87 -7.34 2.64
N LEU A 121 -5.41 -8.51 2.26
CA LEU A 121 -6.84 -8.69 2.01
C LEU A 121 -7.68 -8.40 3.26
N VAL A 122 -7.28 -8.90 4.42
CA VAL A 122 -7.97 -8.64 5.70
C VAL A 122 -7.90 -7.14 6.05
N SER A 123 -6.73 -6.53 5.93
CA SER A 123 -6.53 -5.10 6.16
C SER A 123 -7.40 -4.26 5.22
N GLY A 124 -7.36 -4.56 3.92
CA GLY A 124 -8.15 -3.88 2.90
C GLY A 124 -9.66 -3.99 3.16
N ALA A 125 -10.14 -5.17 3.55
CA ALA A 125 -11.53 -5.39 3.92
C ALA A 125 -11.94 -4.56 5.14
N ILE A 126 -11.14 -4.54 6.21
CA ILE A 126 -11.39 -3.71 7.39
C ILE A 126 -11.48 -2.23 6.99
N ALA A 127 -10.52 -1.73 6.19
CA ALA A 127 -10.50 -0.34 5.76
C ALA A 127 -11.70 0.01 4.87
N TYR A 128 -12.07 -0.88 3.95
CA TYR A 128 -13.19 -0.68 3.03
C TYR A 128 -14.53 -0.64 3.77
N HIS A 129 -14.78 -1.59 4.68
CA HIS A 129 -16.02 -1.63 5.45
C HIS A 129 -16.14 -0.47 6.46
N ALA A 130 -15.03 0.06 6.95
CA ALA A 130 -15.03 1.21 7.84
C ALA A 130 -15.15 2.55 7.11
N ALA A 131 -15.01 2.57 5.78
CA ALA A 131 -15.03 3.79 5.00
C ALA A 131 -16.44 4.38 4.92
N SER A 132 -16.59 5.69 5.22
CA SER A 132 -17.87 6.38 5.13
C SER A 132 -17.91 7.39 3.98
N ARG A 133 -17.12 8.44 4.06
CA ARG A 133 -17.22 9.60 3.15
C ARG A 133 -16.22 9.59 2.00
N ARG A 134 -15.04 8.98 2.17
CA ARG A 134 -13.99 8.83 1.14
C ARG A 134 -13.78 7.37 0.79
N TRP A 135 -14.81 6.75 0.26
CA TRP A 135 -14.83 5.33 -0.08
C TRP A 135 -13.87 4.92 -1.20
N TRP A 136 -13.52 5.86 -2.10
CA TRP A 136 -12.72 5.55 -3.28
C TRP A 136 -11.29 5.09 -2.94
N GLN A 137 -10.64 5.71 -1.95
CA GLN A 137 -9.27 5.37 -1.58
C GLN A 137 -9.17 3.98 -0.91
N PRO A 138 -10.01 3.63 0.09
CA PRO A 138 -10.11 2.26 0.58
C PRO A 138 -10.54 1.25 -0.49
N ALA A 139 -11.38 1.63 -1.46
CA ALA A 139 -11.76 0.76 -2.57
C ALA A 139 -10.59 0.44 -3.50
N ILE A 140 -9.80 1.45 -3.89
CA ILE A 140 -8.58 1.25 -4.69
C ILE A 140 -7.55 0.43 -3.90
N ASN A 141 -7.37 0.71 -2.60
CA ASN A 141 -6.50 -0.09 -1.75
C ASN A 141 -6.96 -1.56 -1.68
N MET A 142 -8.25 -1.82 -1.51
CA MET A 142 -8.80 -3.19 -1.52
C MET A 142 -8.58 -3.88 -2.86
N LEU A 143 -8.77 -3.16 -3.97
CA LEU A 143 -8.49 -3.68 -5.30
C LEU A 143 -7.01 -4.07 -5.44
N GLY A 144 -6.09 -3.25 -4.93
CA GLY A 144 -4.66 -3.57 -4.85
C GLY A 144 -4.40 -4.84 -4.04
N CYS A 145 -5.05 -5.00 -2.90
CA CYS A 145 -4.94 -6.22 -2.08
C CYS A 145 -5.45 -7.47 -2.82
N ILE A 146 -6.53 -7.34 -3.59
CA ILE A 146 -7.07 -8.44 -4.42
C ILE A 146 -6.05 -8.84 -5.49
N PHE A 147 -5.45 -7.88 -6.20
CA PHE A 147 -4.42 -8.16 -7.20
C PHE A 147 -3.21 -8.88 -6.58
N PHE A 148 -2.73 -8.44 -5.41
CA PHE A 148 -1.66 -9.15 -4.71
C PHE A 148 -2.07 -10.57 -4.29
N GLY A 149 -3.31 -10.78 -3.87
CA GLY A 149 -3.85 -12.11 -3.57
C GLY A 149 -3.86 -13.03 -4.81
N ILE A 150 -4.30 -12.52 -5.96
CA ILE A 150 -4.28 -13.26 -7.24
C ILE A 150 -2.83 -13.56 -7.65
N SER A 151 -1.93 -12.58 -7.52
CA SER A 151 -0.50 -12.76 -7.78
C SER A 151 0.10 -13.87 -6.93
N ALA A 152 -0.19 -13.91 -5.63
CA ALA A 152 0.29 -14.94 -4.73
C ALA A 152 -0.20 -16.35 -5.15
N ILE A 153 -1.48 -16.49 -5.53
CA ILE A 153 -2.01 -17.76 -6.03
C ILE A 153 -1.26 -18.18 -7.30
N ALA A 154 -1.10 -17.25 -8.25
CA ALA A 154 -0.46 -17.51 -9.53
C ALA A 154 1.05 -17.84 -9.42
N GLY A 155 1.71 -17.30 -8.37
CA GLY A 155 3.13 -17.51 -8.08
C GLY A 155 3.48 -18.86 -7.43
N TYR A 156 2.48 -19.71 -7.12
CA TYR A 156 2.74 -21.03 -6.57
C TYR A 156 3.45 -21.93 -7.59
N VAL A 157 4.58 -22.52 -7.19
CA VAL A 157 5.30 -23.49 -8.03
C VAL A 157 4.64 -24.86 -7.90
N VAL A 158 4.08 -25.33 -9.01
CA VAL A 158 3.41 -26.65 -9.08
C VAL A 158 4.45 -27.76 -9.10
N PRO A 159 4.52 -28.65 -8.09
CA PRO A 159 5.58 -29.64 -7.99
C PRO A 159 5.69 -30.57 -9.21
N SER A 160 4.55 -30.94 -9.80
CA SER A 160 4.51 -31.83 -10.97
C SER A 160 5.01 -31.19 -12.26
N ARG A 161 5.00 -29.85 -12.36
CA ARG A 161 5.43 -29.10 -13.55
C ARG A 161 6.79 -28.44 -13.37
N GLY A 162 7.23 -28.24 -12.15
CA GLY A 162 8.45 -27.51 -11.82
C GLY A 162 8.43 -26.03 -12.18
N SER A 163 7.24 -25.44 -12.41
CA SER A 163 7.04 -24.05 -12.80
C SER A 163 5.90 -23.42 -12.01
N MET A 164 5.87 -22.09 -11.96
CA MET A 164 4.75 -21.34 -11.37
C MET A 164 3.45 -21.71 -12.06
N LEU A 165 2.34 -21.60 -11.32
CA LEU A 165 1.01 -21.87 -11.83
C LEU A 165 0.71 -20.97 -13.05
N ASP A 166 0.97 -19.69 -12.95
CA ASP A 166 0.91 -18.72 -14.05
C ASP A 166 1.84 -17.51 -13.76
N LEU A 167 3.03 -17.53 -14.34
CA LEU A 167 4.01 -16.46 -14.18
C LEU A 167 3.51 -15.12 -14.73
N ALA A 168 2.77 -15.13 -15.84
CA ALA A 168 2.27 -13.89 -16.42
C ALA A 168 1.20 -13.25 -15.50
N ALA A 169 0.27 -14.06 -15.00
CA ALA A 169 -0.72 -13.59 -14.05
C ALA A 169 -0.07 -13.11 -12.74
N ALA A 170 0.95 -13.81 -12.21
CA ALA A 170 1.69 -13.36 -11.04
C ALA A 170 2.29 -11.96 -11.26
N ASN A 171 3.01 -11.76 -12.36
CA ASN A 171 3.68 -10.50 -12.67
C ASN A 171 2.68 -9.35 -12.91
N TRP A 172 1.68 -9.55 -13.76
CA TRP A 172 0.71 -8.51 -14.06
C TRP A 172 -0.11 -8.10 -12.84
N ASN A 173 -0.54 -9.06 -12.02
CA ASN A 173 -1.30 -8.73 -10.81
C ASN A 173 -0.44 -8.06 -9.76
N THR A 174 0.84 -8.40 -9.61
CA THR A 174 1.77 -7.63 -8.77
C THR A 174 1.86 -6.17 -9.24
N SER A 175 2.07 -5.92 -10.54
CA SER A 175 2.16 -4.56 -11.09
C SER A 175 0.86 -3.78 -10.92
N LEU A 176 -0.30 -4.38 -11.20
CA LEU A 176 -1.61 -3.73 -11.04
C LEU A 176 -1.90 -3.41 -9.57
N GLY A 177 -1.58 -4.32 -8.66
CA GLY A 177 -1.70 -4.08 -7.22
C GLY A 177 -0.81 -2.93 -6.74
N ALA A 178 0.43 -2.89 -7.20
CA ALA A 178 1.36 -1.81 -6.92
C ALA A 178 0.88 -0.47 -7.49
N ALA A 179 0.29 -0.45 -8.69
CA ALA A 179 -0.32 0.75 -9.26
C ALA A 179 -1.48 1.28 -8.40
N CYS A 180 -2.32 0.38 -7.85
CA CYS A 180 -3.38 0.77 -6.92
C CYS A 180 -2.82 1.40 -5.64
N PHE A 181 -1.78 0.82 -5.04
CA PHE A 181 -1.16 1.37 -3.84
C PHE A 181 -0.44 2.69 -4.12
N LEU A 182 0.20 2.83 -5.28
CA LEU A 182 0.78 4.10 -5.71
C LEU A 182 -0.30 5.19 -5.84
N ALA A 183 -1.44 4.87 -6.46
CA ALA A 183 -2.57 5.79 -6.58
C ALA A 183 -3.11 6.22 -5.21
N CYS A 184 -3.12 5.32 -4.21
CA CYS A 184 -3.49 5.65 -2.84
C CYS A 184 -2.46 6.55 -2.14
N ALA A 185 -1.18 6.44 -2.48
CA ALA A 185 -0.10 7.24 -1.87
C ALA A 185 -0.01 8.67 -2.42
N VAL A 186 -0.29 8.88 -3.71
CA VAL A 186 -0.16 10.17 -4.41
C VAL A 186 -0.85 11.34 -3.69
N PRO A 187 -2.10 11.24 -3.20
CA PRO A 187 -2.75 12.35 -2.50
C PRO A 187 -1.99 12.85 -1.27
N GLY A 188 -1.29 11.95 -0.56
CA GLY A 188 -0.47 12.31 0.60
C GLY A 188 0.85 13.04 0.26
N LEU A 189 1.26 13.02 -1.01
CA LEU A 189 2.44 13.73 -1.51
C LEU A 189 2.12 15.14 -1.99
N LEU A 190 0.85 15.38 -2.35
CA LEU A 190 0.43 16.68 -2.83
C LEU A 190 0.38 17.71 -1.68
N PRO A 191 0.70 18.98 -1.94
CA PRO A 191 0.53 20.03 -0.95
C PRO A 191 -0.95 20.14 -0.55
N GLU A 192 -1.21 20.24 0.75
CA GLU A 192 -2.57 20.55 1.23
C GLU A 192 -3.02 21.86 0.57
N ARG A 193 -4.14 21.81 -0.15
CA ARG A 193 -4.79 23.05 -0.61
C ARG A 193 -5.13 23.86 0.63
N ALA A 194 -4.61 25.08 0.70
CA ALA A 194 -4.98 26.02 1.76
C ALA A 194 -6.53 26.07 1.81
N PRO A 195 -7.12 26.04 3.01
CA PRO A 195 -8.57 26.19 3.13
C PRO A 195 -8.96 27.51 2.44
N GLU A 196 -9.87 27.42 1.49
CA GLU A 196 -10.42 28.59 0.81
C GLU A 196 -10.91 29.56 1.87
N ARG A 197 -10.28 30.73 1.93
CA ARG A 197 -10.68 31.77 2.89
C ARG A 197 -12.13 32.10 2.56
N VAL A 198 -13.07 31.61 3.37
CA VAL A 198 -14.43 32.12 3.35
C VAL A 198 -14.31 33.59 3.73
N ILE A 199 -14.34 34.47 2.74
CA ILE A 199 -14.46 35.91 2.95
C ILE A 199 -15.82 36.09 3.60
N PRO A 200 -15.90 36.51 4.87
CA PRO A 200 -17.19 36.80 5.46
C PRO A 200 -17.85 37.84 4.56
N ALA A 201 -19.11 37.57 4.13
CA ALA A 201 -19.92 38.52 3.38
C ALA A 201 -19.85 39.85 4.17
N SER A 202 -19.27 40.86 3.53
CA SER A 202 -19.18 42.19 4.10
C SER A 202 -20.59 42.59 4.57
N SER A 203 -20.72 42.89 5.87
CA SER A 203 -21.92 43.48 6.45
C SER A 203 -22.35 44.65 5.55
N SER A 204 -23.49 44.49 4.86
CA SER A 204 -24.11 45.57 4.11
C SER A 204 -24.20 46.80 5.01
N PRO A 205 -23.76 47.99 4.56
CA PRO A 205 -23.94 49.21 5.34
C PRO A 205 -25.41 49.43 5.63
N ALA A 206 -25.74 49.61 6.91
CA ALA A 206 -27.10 49.95 7.32
C ALA A 206 -27.55 51.21 6.60
N LEU A 207 -28.69 51.15 5.89
CA LEU A 207 -29.34 52.31 5.29
C LEU A 207 -29.72 53.29 6.43
N PRO A 208 -29.45 54.60 6.27
CA PRO A 208 -29.84 55.60 7.27
C PRO A 208 -31.38 55.67 7.34
N SER A 209 -31.90 55.60 8.57
CA SER A 209 -33.30 55.80 8.88
C SER A 209 -33.72 57.21 8.42
N ARG A 210 -34.70 57.30 7.52
CA ARG A 210 -35.40 58.53 7.23
C ARG A 210 -36.43 58.78 8.31
N ASP A 211 -36.07 59.67 9.25
CA ASP A 211 -37.08 60.27 10.15
C ASP A 211 -37.97 61.26 9.36
N ARG A 212 -39.26 61.05 9.51
CA ARG A 212 -40.30 62.07 9.28
C ARG A 212 -41.19 62.13 10.48
#